data_57e68090a17521a52f57bda87c6d5b28
#
_entry.id   57e68090a17521a52f57bda87c6d5b28
#
_cell.length_a   1.000
_cell.length_b   1.000
_cell.length_c   1.000
_cell.angle_alpha   90.00
_cell.angle_beta   90.00
_cell.angle_gamma   90.00
#
_symmetry.space_group_name_H-M   'P 1'
#
loop_
_entity.id
_entity.type
_entity.pdbx_description
1 polymer ?
#
loop_
_entity_poly.entity_id
_entity_poly.type
_entity_poly.pdbx_seq_one_letter_code
_entity_poly.pdbx_strand_id
1 'polypeptide(L)'
;MRFRKITAAMTAGAMLLALAGCSDSDENWGTGEAGTDAPESYTEDSMNNGAESGYTEQQYDNDGRRFTDGATQLSMENGKIGINRRTREDSKPMGDSGWTILVYLCGTDLESDCSAASLDIEEALSNAYSDDVRIVYQTGGTNEWNEYYGISNGVSQRYVTNNGELELVDEFELCSMGDPDTLADFVSWGVENYPAERMGLVFWNHGSGSINGVCFDELNDMDSLSLREIDGALNSVYDQMTDKFEFIGFDACLMSTLETANIIAPYARYMFASEETEPGGGWNYADIMEFLSENPEADGAQLGEMQCQSYYQHCIDNGDPDGTTFAITDLSKLDDLLVSFNQTAQEMYEYE
;
A
#
# COMPACT_ATOMS: atom_id res chain seq x y z
N MET A 1 -36.71 -29.10 -12.82
CA MET A 1 -36.58 -28.06 -11.77
C MET A 1 -35.78 -26.91 -12.36
N ARG A 2 -36.43 -25.78 -12.59
CA ARG A 2 -35.76 -24.61 -13.20
C ARG A 2 -34.99 -23.85 -12.10
N PHE A 3 -33.68 -23.86 -12.14
CA PHE A 3 -32.88 -22.94 -11.35
C PHE A 3 -32.86 -21.57 -12.04
N ARG A 4 -33.30 -20.57 -11.32
CA ARG A 4 -33.28 -19.16 -11.74
C ARG A 4 -31.86 -18.67 -11.71
N LYS A 5 -31.43 -18.01 -12.77
CA LYS A 5 -30.21 -17.25 -12.87
C LYS A 5 -30.17 -16.22 -11.74
N ILE A 6 -29.19 -16.35 -10.85
CA ILE A 6 -28.81 -15.28 -9.91
C ILE A 6 -27.76 -14.47 -10.65
N THR A 7 -28.20 -13.39 -11.26
CA THR A 7 -27.31 -12.34 -11.76
C THR A 7 -26.77 -11.63 -10.51
N ALA A 8 -25.51 -11.80 -10.22
CA ALA A 8 -24.85 -11.04 -9.18
C ALA A 8 -24.70 -9.60 -9.67
N ALA A 9 -25.63 -8.74 -9.27
CA ALA A 9 -25.43 -7.30 -9.31
C ALA A 9 -24.56 -6.94 -8.11
N MET A 10 -23.24 -6.95 -8.29
CA MET A 10 -22.31 -6.23 -7.40
C MET A 10 -22.31 -4.78 -7.88
N THR A 11 -23.22 -4.01 -7.34
CA THR A 11 -23.29 -2.58 -7.61
C THR A 11 -22.86 -1.78 -6.38
N ALA A 12 -21.90 -0.90 -6.58
CA ALA A 12 -21.88 0.48 -6.04
C ALA A 12 -22.42 0.69 -4.60
N GLY A 13 -22.25 -0.25 -3.68
CA GLY A 13 -22.59 -0.06 -2.27
C GLY A 13 -21.38 0.05 -1.35
N ALA A 14 -20.19 -0.27 -1.84
CA ALA A 14 -18.97 -0.28 -1.04
C ALA A 14 -18.24 1.09 -0.99
N MET A 15 -18.62 2.04 -1.81
CA MET A 15 -17.96 3.36 -1.86
C MET A 15 -18.36 4.34 -0.74
N LEU A 16 -19.34 4.00 0.09
CA LEU A 16 -19.83 4.91 1.16
C LEU A 16 -19.50 4.45 2.59
N LEU A 17 -18.79 3.34 2.74
CA LEU A 17 -18.41 2.80 4.06
C LEU A 17 -16.93 2.99 4.41
N ALA A 18 -16.10 3.39 3.46
CA ALA A 18 -14.67 3.61 3.69
C ALA A 18 -14.32 4.96 4.34
N LEU A 19 -15.33 5.81 4.60
CA LEU A 19 -15.15 7.11 5.26
C LEU A 19 -15.59 7.13 6.74
N ALA A 20 -15.81 5.97 7.36
CA ALA A 20 -16.33 5.87 8.74
C ALA A 20 -15.31 5.28 9.72
N GLY A 21 -14.04 5.57 9.57
CA GLY A 21 -12.98 5.11 10.46
C GLY A 21 -12.64 6.05 11.64
N CYS A 22 -13.30 7.17 11.82
CA CYS A 22 -13.15 8.03 12.99
C CYS A 22 -14.44 8.83 13.23
N SER A 23 -15.43 8.28 13.91
CA SER A 23 -16.43 9.11 14.60
C SER A 23 -17.21 8.30 15.62
N ASP A 24 -16.81 8.36 16.86
CA ASP A 24 -17.73 8.29 17.99
C ASP A 24 -18.19 9.73 18.30
N SER A 25 -19.33 10.11 17.75
CA SER A 25 -20.17 11.16 18.33
C SER A 25 -21.61 10.96 17.88
N ASP A 26 -22.44 10.59 18.87
CA ASP A 26 -23.90 10.58 18.78
C ASP A 26 -24.46 11.89 18.23
N GLU A 27 -24.96 11.89 17.00
CA GLU A 27 -25.97 12.87 16.59
C GLU A 27 -27.01 12.30 15.60
N ASN A 28 -28.23 12.46 16.04
CA ASN A 28 -29.55 12.16 15.58
C ASN A 28 -29.83 12.60 14.11
N TRP A 29 -30.03 11.68 13.18
CA TRP A 29 -30.42 11.97 11.80
C TRP A 29 -31.94 11.92 11.62
N GLY A 30 -32.48 13.11 11.38
CA GLY A 30 -33.86 13.30 10.98
C GLY A 30 -34.15 12.80 9.58
N THR A 31 -35.31 12.15 9.43
CA THR A 31 -35.87 11.62 8.18
C THR A 31 -36.16 12.71 7.15
N GLY A 32 -35.45 12.72 6.02
CA GLY A 32 -35.78 13.48 4.81
C GLY A 32 -36.14 12.53 3.66
N GLU A 33 -37.27 12.80 3.01
CA GLU A 33 -37.86 11.99 1.93
C GLU A 33 -36.98 11.96 0.67
N ALA A 34 -36.86 10.77 0.08
CA ALA A 34 -36.13 10.51 -1.15
C ALA A 34 -36.94 10.95 -2.39
N GLY A 35 -36.39 11.86 -3.18
CA GLY A 35 -36.85 12.15 -4.53
C GLY A 35 -36.30 11.13 -5.53
N THR A 36 -37.21 10.51 -6.28
CA THR A 36 -36.93 9.55 -7.35
C THR A 36 -36.65 10.28 -8.66
N ASP A 37 -35.40 10.21 -9.14
CA ASP A 37 -35.12 10.36 -10.58
C ASP A 37 -34.03 9.36 -10.98
N ALA A 38 -34.42 8.41 -11.83
CA ALA A 38 -33.55 7.40 -12.38
C ALA A 38 -32.89 7.92 -13.67
N PRO A 39 -31.59 7.70 -13.89
CA PRO A 39 -30.99 7.98 -15.19
C PRO A 39 -31.17 6.82 -16.16
N GLU A 40 -31.28 7.20 -17.42
CA GLU A 40 -31.64 6.41 -18.59
C GLU A 40 -30.67 5.26 -18.92
N SER A 41 -31.24 4.23 -19.52
CA SER A 41 -30.63 2.98 -19.96
C SER A 41 -29.46 3.13 -20.94
N TYR A 42 -28.33 2.48 -20.62
CA TYR A 42 -27.30 2.19 -21.62
C TYR A 42 -27.66 0.93 -22.42
N THR A 43 -27.65 1.05 -23.74
CA THR A 43 -27.94 -0.04 -24.68
C THR A 43 -26.70 -0.93 -24.86
N GLU A 44 -26.95 -2.25 -24.81
CA GLU A 44 -26.01 -3.32 -25.18
C GLU A 44 -25.72 -3.28 -26.68
N ASP A 45 -24.65 -2.59 -27.11
CA ASP A 45 -24.12 -2.76 -28.48
C ASP A 45 -22.65 -2.32 -28.57
N SER A 46 -21.73 -3.07 -27.94
CA SER A 46 -20.30 -3.01 -28.29
C SER A 46 -19.46 -4.18 -27.76
N MET A 47 -20.02 -5.39 -27.78
CA MET A 47 -19.19 -6.58 -27.62
C MET A 47 -19.27 -7.42 -28.90
N ASN A 48 -18.53 -7.04 -29.91
CA ASN A 48 -17.96 -7.97 -30.88
C ASN A 48 -17.04 -7.26 -31.87
N ASN A 49 -15.74 -7.36 -31.65
CA ASN A 49 -14.77 -7.41 -32.76
C ASN A 49 -13.47 -8.01 -32.24
N GLY A 50 -13.29 -9.30 -32.53
CA GLY A 50 -11.99 -9.92 -32.47
C GLY A 50 -11.10 -9.34 -33.54
N ALA A 51 -9.89 -8.93 -33.18
CA ALA A 51 -8.80 -8.75 -34.14
C ALA A 51 -7.47 -8.89 -33.42
N GLU A 52 -6.65 -9.80 -33.92
CA GLU A 52 -5.22 -9.84 -33.77
C GLU A 52 -4.61 -8.46 -33.98
N SER A 53 -3.87 -7.96 -32.99
CA SER A 53 -2.76 -7.06 -33.32
C SER A 53 -1.90 -6.83 -32.09
N GLY A 54 -0.61 -7.06 -32.23
CA GLY A 54 0.40 -6.54 -31.32
C GLY A 54 0.38 -5.02 -31.35
N TYR A 55 -0.32 -4.44 -30.40
CA TYR A 55 -0.25 -3.02 -30.12
C TYR A 55 0.47 -2.82 -28.80
N THR A 56 1.68 -2.29 -28.87
CA THR A 56 2.21 -1.45 -27.81
C THR A 56 1.42 -0.14 -27.82
N GLU A 57 0.20 -0.15 -27.29
CA GLU A 57 -0.47 1.10 -26.95
C GLU A 57 0.32 1.74 -25.83
N GLN A 58 0.95 2.88 -26.13
CA GLN A 58 1.42 3.79 -25.12
C GLN A 58 0.17 4.33 -24.42
N GLN A 59 -0.20 3.72 -23.29
CA GLN A 59 -1.31 4.19 -22.50
C GLN A 59 -0.84 5.39 -21.69
N TYR A 60 -1.64 6.44 -21.70
CA TYR A 60 -1.53 7.59 -20.84
C TYR A 60 -2.65 7.48 -19.80
N ASP A 61 -2.40 7.92 -18.58
CA ASP A 61 -3.42 8.08 -17.56
C ASP A 61 -4.43 9.18 -17.94
N ASN A 62 -5.43 9.40 -17.08
CA ASN A 62 -6.43 10.44 -17.31
C ASN A 62 -5.84 11.85 -17.34
N ASP A 63 -4.63 12.05 -16.78
CA ASP A 63 -3.89 13.31 -16.73
C ASP A 63 -2.87 13.45 -17.86
N GLY A 64 -2.80 12.47 -18.78
CA GLY A 64 -1.88 12.49 -19.92
C GLY A 64 -0.45 12.10 -19.58
N ARG A 65 -0.20 11.48 -18.41
CA ARG A 65 1.11 10.97 -18.02
C ARG A 65 1.37 9.64 -18.72
N ARG A 66 2.61 9.42 -19.09
CA ARG A 66 3.05 8.18 -19.73
C ARG A 66 3.26 7.09 -18.69
N PHE A 67 2.47 6.01 -18.74
CA PHE A 67 2.76 4.85 -17.92
C PHE A 67 4.08 4.22 -18.37
N THR A 68 4.97 4.00 -17.43
CA THR A 68 6.11 3.11 -17.64
C THR A 68 5.59 1.68 -17.67
N ASP A 69 6.17 0.82 -18.52
CA ASP A 69 5.87 -0.60 -18.47
C ASP A 69 6.23 -1.12 -17.06
N GLY A 70 5.30 -1.80 -16.41
CA GLY A 70 5.51 -2.36 -15.08
C GLY A 70 6.53 -3.51 -15.09
N ALA A 71 7.00 -3.90 -13.92
CA ALA A 71 7.97 -5.00 -13.78
C ALA A 71 7.33 -6.40 -13.93
N THR A 72 6.01 -6.50 -14.00
CA THR A 72 5.28 -7.75 -14.21
C THR A 72 4.44 -7.66 -15.49
N GLN A 73 4.59 -8.66 -16.36
CA GLN A 73 3.78 -8.83 -17.56
C GLN A 73 2.99 -10.13 -17.45
N LEU A 74 1.68 -10.03 -17.57
CA LEU A 74 0.78 -11.17 -17.63
C LEU A 74 0.33 -11.38 -19.08
N SER A 75 0.27 -12.62 -19.51
CA SER A 75 -0.26 -13.02 -20.82
C SER A 75 -1.23 -14.17 -20.68
N MET A 76 -2.09 -14.34 -21.67
CA MET A 76 -3.04 -15.45 -21.71
C MET A 76 -2.93 -16.14 -23.08
N GLU A 77 -2.46 -17.39 -23.10
CA GLU A 77 -2.39 -18.18 -24.32
C GLU A 77 -3.09 -19.52 -24.16
N ASN A 78 -4.07 -19.80 -25.00
CA ASN A 78 -4.87 -21.04 -24.97
C ASN A 78 -5.43 -21.34 -23.56
N GLY A 79 -5.89 -20.33 -22.86
CA GLY A 79 -6.42 -20.43 -21.51
C GLY A 79 -5.37 -20.59 -20.41
N LYS A 80 -4.10 -20.54 -20.72
CA LYS A 80 -3.02 -20.60 -19.72
C LYS A 80 -2.44 -19.23 -19.47
N ILE A 81 -2.31 -18.89 -18.18
CA ILE A 81 -1.64 -17.67 -17.78
C ILE A 81 -0.12 -17.83 -17.96
N GLY A 82 0.50 -16.86 -18.61
CA GLY A 82 1.95 -16.67 -18.65
C GLY A 82 2.31 -15.48 -17.75
N ILE A 83 3.31 -15.68 -16.89
CA ILE A 83 3.77 -14.67 -15.94
C ILE A 83 5.24 -14.40 -16.25
N ASN A 84 5.57 -13.15 -16.55
CA ASN A 84 6.94 -12.72 -16.75
C ASN A 84 7.23 -11.54 -15.82
N ARG A 85 8.17 -11.74 -14.89
CA ARG A 85 8.58 -10.75 -13.90
C ARG A 85 10.01 -10.30 -14.16
N ARG A 86 10.25 -9.02 -13.95
CA ARG A 86 11.62 -8.50 -13.90
C ARG A 86 12.36 -9.15 -12.72
N THR A 87 13.54 -9.70 -12.98
CA THR A 87 14.36 -10.42 -12.00
C THR A 87 15.77 -9.86 -11.96
N ARG A 88 16.46 -10.04 -10.82
CA ARG A 88 17.88 -9.73 -10.66
C ARG A 88 18.69 -11.01 -10.69
N GLU A 89 19.71 -11.06 -11.56
CA GLU A 89 20.61 -12.22 -11.64
C GLU A 89 21.62 -12.24 -10.48
N ASP A 90 22.09 -11.05 -10.05
CA ASP A 90 23.09 -10.88 -9.00
C ASP A 90 22.53 -9.98 -7.88
N SER A 91 21.57 -10.50 -7.11
CA SER A 91 21.01 -9.78 -5.95
C SER A 91 22.06 -9.61 -4.85
N LYS A 92 22.18 -8.41 -4.32
CA LYS A 92 23.09 -8.08 -3.21
C LYS A 92 22.39 -7.13 -2.26
N PRO A 93 22.57 -7.28 -0.93
CA PRO A 93 22.06 -6.32 0.03
C PRO A 93 22.37 -4.89 -0.38
N MET A 94 21.47 -3.97 -0.11
CA MET A 94 21.64 -2.55 -0.45
C MET A 94 22.66 -1.86 0.43
N GLY A 95 22.90 -2.40 1.65
CA GLY A 95 23.93 -1.94 2.59
C GLY A 95 24.62 -3.11 3.30
N ASP A 96 25.53 -2.78 4.23
CA ASP A 96 26.40 -3.77 4.87
C ASP A 96 25.80 -4.40 6.14
N SER A 97 24.85 -3.73 6.81
CA SER A 97 24.24 -4.21 8.06
C SER A 97 22.92 -3.51 8.35
N GLY A 98 22.15 -4.07 9.30
CA GLY A 98 21.00 -3.47 9.93
C GLY A 98 19.75 -3.37 9.06
N TRP A 99 18.80 -2.58 9.57
CA TRP A 99 17.51 -2.34 8.98
C TRP A 99 17.26 -0.87 8.67
N THR A 100 16.69 -0.62 7.50
CA THR A 100 16.07 0.67 7.17
C THR A 100 14.64 0.41 6.70
N ILE A 101 13.65 1.01 7.37
CA ILE A 101 12.27 1.01 6.94
C ILE A 101 11.96 2.39 6.35
N LEU A 102 11.62 2.43 5.08
CA LEU A 102 11.14 3.62 4.40
C LEU A 102 9.62 3.72 4.63
N VAL A 103 9.13 4.81 5.18
CA VAL A 103 7.69 5.05 5.42
C VAL A 103 7.23 6.22 4.57
N TYR A 104 6.38 5.94 3.59
CA TYR A 104 5.71 6.92 2.77
C TYR A 104 4.45 7.38 3.51
N LEU A 105 4.61 8.44 4.32
CA LEU A 105 3.67 8.90 5.32
C LEU A 105 2.77 10.01 4.75
N CYS A 106 1.66 9.63 4.15
CA CYS A 106 0.64 10.54 3.63
C CYS A 106 -0.40 10.83 4.74
N GLY A 107 -0.32 11.96 5.43
CA GLY A 107 -1.07 12.20 6.65
C GLY A 107 -2.59 12.25 6.48
N THR A 108 -3.09 12.92 5.42
CA THR A 108 -4.52 13.09 5.12
C THR A 108 -5.31 13.59 6.35
N ASP A 109 -6.61 13.34 6.40
CA ASP A 109 -7.48 13.58 7.56
C ASP A 109 -7.12 12.72 8.79
N LEU A 110 -6.45 11.57 8.59
CA LEU A 110 -5.94 10.76 9.70
C LEU A 110 -4.95 11.55 10.59
N GLU A 111 -4.15 12.41 9.99
CA GLU A 111 -3.27 13.30 10.75
C GLU A 111 -4.00 14.58 11.16
N SER A 112 -4.67 15.28 10.23
CA SER A 112 -5.27 16.59 10.52
C SER A 112 -6.42 16.52 11.53
N ASP A 113 -7.20 15.42 11.55
CA ASP A 113 -8.32 15.25 12.48
C ASP A 113 -7.94 14.47 13.75
N CYS A 114 -7.02 13.50 13.65
CA CYS A 114 -6.73 12.53 14.71
C CYS A 114 -5.27 12.54 15.19
N SER A 115 -4.34 13.20 14.52
CA SER A 115 -2.89 13.16 14.78
C SER A 115 -2.31 11.73 14.72
N ALA A 116 -2.91 10.83 13.92
CA ALA A 116 -2.55 9.42 13.90
C ALA A 116 -1.10 9.18 13.44
N ALA A 117 -0.68 9.86 12.36
CA ALA A 117 0.70 9.77 11.89
C ALA A 117 1.72 10.27 12.93
N SER A 118 1.38 11.33 13.65
CA SER A 118 2.22 11.84 14.74
C SER A 118 2.30 10.90 15.93
N LEU A 119 1.24 10.14 16.24
CA LEU A 119 1.24 9.11 17.28
C LEU A 119 2.14 7.92 16.87
N ASP A 120 2.07 7.47 15.62
CA ASP A 120 2.94 6.39 15.12
C ASP A 120 4.42 6.79 15.10
N ILE A 121 4.72 8.05 14.79
CA ILE A 121 6.07 8.60 14.95
C ILE A 121 6.49 8.56 16.43
N GLU A 122 5.61 8.93 17.38
CA GLU A 122 5.89 8.86 18.82
C GLU A 122 6.18 7.43 19.26
N GLU A 123 5.41 6.46 18.78
CA GLU A 123 5.65 5.03 19.02
C GLU A 123 7.03 4.60 18.53
N ALA A 124 7.38 4.93 17.29
CA ALA A 124 8.69 4.61 16.71
C ALA A 124 9.86 5.21 17.48
N LEU A 125 9.65 6.33 18.16
CA LEU A 125 10.66 7.01 18.98
C LEU A 125 10.71 6.55 20.44
N SER A 126 9.68 5.79 20.91
CA SER A 126 9.48 5.58 22.35
C SER A 126 10.36 4.50 22.97
N ASN A 127 10.79 3.48 22.23
CA ASN A 127 11.27 2.26 22.88
C ASN A 127 12.73 1.92 22.63
N ALA A 128 13.18 1.67 21.46
CA ALA A 128 14.48 1.05 21.32
C ALA A 128 15.39 1.85 20.39
N TYR A 129 16.54 2.22 20.95
CA TYR A 129 17.54 2.91 20.17
C TYR A 129 18.65 1.94 19.79
N SER A 130 18.77 1.69 18.51
CA SER A 130 19.86 0.90 17.96
C SER A 130 20.43 1.63 16.75
N ASP A 131 21.76 1.69 16.68
CA ASP A 131 22.44 2.22 15.49
C ASP A 131 22.19 1.36 14.24
N ASP A 132 21.70 0.12 14.45
CA ASP A 132 21.43 -0.86 13.38
C ASP A 132 20.02 -0.78 12.81
N VAL A 133 19.11 0.02 13.41
CA VAL A 133 17.70 0.11 12.99
C VAL A 133 17.26 1.56 12.88
N ARG A 134 16.64 1.91 11.77
CA ARG A 134 16.07 3.25 11.57
C ARG A 134 14.82 3.21 10.73
N ILE A 135 13.95 4.20 10.96
CA ILE A 135 12.84 4.53 10.07
C ILE A 135 13.16 5.84 9.38
N VAL A 136 12.89 5.90 8.09
CA VAL A 136 13.03 7.10 7.26
C VAL A 136 11.66 7.46 6.71
N TYR A 137 11.20 8.66 6.99
CA TYR A 137 9.88 9.15 6.59
C TYR A 137 9.97 10.12 5.42
N GLN A 138 9.04 10.01 4.48
CA GLN A 138 8.61 11.07 3.59
C GLN A 138 7.26 11.55 4.08
N THR A 139 7.12 12.84 4.43
CA THR A 139 5.88 13.40 4.98
C THR A 139 5.19 14.33 3.99
N GLY A 140 3.85 14.32 3.98
CA GLY A 140 3.02 15.18 3.14
C GLY A 140 1.54 14.83 3.24
N GLY A 141 0.73 15.39 2.35
CA GLY A 141 -0.64 14.98 2.07
C GLY A 141 -1.69 15.34 3.12
N THR A 142 -1.41 16.21 4.10
CA THR A 142 -2.36 16.65 5.12
C THR A 142 -2.42 18.16 5.25
N ASN A 143 -3.59 18.68 5.58
CA ASN A 143 -3.83 20.10 5.80
C ASN A 143 -3.18 20.63 7.09
N GLU A 144 -2.99 19.80 8.08
CA GLU A 144 -2.44 20.16 9.38
C GLU A 144 -1.66 19.01 9.99
N TRP A 145 -0.45 19.27 10.48
CA TRP A 145 0.33 18.35 11.28
C TRP A 145 0.26 18.71 12.76
N ASN A 146 0.35 17.73 13.63
CA ASN A 146 0.52 17.98 15.05
C ASN A 146 1.79 18.82 15.29
N GLU A 147 1.67 19.89 16.09
CA GLU A 147 2.75 20.86 16.31
C GLU A 147 3.98 20.27 17.01
N TYR A 148 3.88 19.08 17.61
CA TYR A 148 4.91 18.54 18.49
C TYR A 148 6.23 18.27 17.76
N TYR A 149 6.18 17.72 16.56
CA TYR A 149 7.38 17.39 15.79
C TYR A 149 7.84 18.49 14.83
N GLY A 150 7.08 19.55 14.68
CA GLY A 150 7.40 20.66 13.80
C GLY A 150 7.34 20.32 12.32
N ILE A 151 6.60 19.26 11.95
CA ILE A 151 6.37 18.88 10.55
C ILE A 151 5.51 19.95 9.90
N SER A 152 5.83 20.31 8.66
CA SER A 152 5.13 21.37 7.92
C SER A 152 4.20 20.79 6.85
N ASN A 153 3.01 21.40 6.71
CA ASN A 153 2.12 21.12 5.59
C ASN A 153 2.39 21.98 4.34
N GLY A 154 3.30 22.93 4.43
CA GLY A 154 3.64 23.87 3.35
C GLY A 154 4.81 23.42 2.47
N VAL A 155 5.52 22.37 2.85
CA VAL A 155 6.69 21.81 2.17
C VAL A 155 6.70 20.30 2.33
N SER A 156 7.36 19.59 1.44
CA SER A 156 7.66 18.17 1.62
C SER A 156 8.93 18.01 2.43
N GLN A 157 8.93 17.10 3.40
CA GLN A 157 10.05 16.91 4.32
C GLN A 157 10.40 15.43 4.47
N ARG A 158 11.69 15.15 4.74
CA ARG A 158 12.17 13.81 5.05
C ARG A 158 12.82 13.81 6.43
N TYR A 159 12.48 12.80 7.17
CA TYR A 159 12.96 12.62 8.54
C TYR A 159 13.58 11.24 8.72
N VAL A 160 14.46 11.13 9.71
CA VAL A 160 15.01 9.84 10.16
C VAL A 160 14.90 9.73 11.67
N THR A 161 14.61 8.54 12.16
CA THR A 161 14.71 8.25 13.59
C THR A 161 16.19 8.12 13.98
N ASN A 162 16.62 8.88 14.95
CA ASN A 162 17.99 8.85 15.44
C ASN A 162 18.01 8.99 16.97
N ASN A 163 18.42 7.93 17.67
CA ASN A 163 18.53 7.91 19.15
C ASN A 163 17.26 8.41 19.88
N GLY A 164 16.07 8.06 19.38
CA GLY A 164 14.78 8.46 19.95
C GLY A 164 14.36 9.90 19.62
N GLU A 165 15.02 10.53 18.69
CA GLU A 165 14.64 11.83 18.15
C GLU A 165 14.28 11.71 16.67
N LEU A 166 13.37 12.57 16.22
CA LEU A 166 13.02 12.72 14.80
C LEU A 166 13.92 13.82 14.20
N GLU A 167 14.83 13.44 13.34
CA GLU A 167 15.79 14.37 12.71
C GLU A 167 15.32 14.75 11.30
N LEU A 168 15.14 16.05 11.03
CA LEU A 168 14.90 16.57 9.69
C LEU A 168 16.18 16.45 8.86
N VAL A 169 16.10 15.72 7.75
CA VAL A 169 17.27 15.44 6.89
C VAL A 169 17.15 15.99 5.48
N ASP A 170 15.92 16.32 5.03
CA ASP A 170 15.71 16.98 3.74
C ASP A 170 14.41 17.80 3.76
N GLU A 171 14.36 18.90 3.02
CA GLU A 171 13.19 19.76 2.85
C GLU A 171 13.17 20.35 1.44
N PHE A 172 12.04 20.28 0.76
CA PHE A 172 11.90 20.73 -0.61
C PHE A 172 10.48 21.22 -0.91
N GLU A 173 10.24 21.68 -2.15
CA GLU A 173 8.95 22.17 -2.58
C GLU A 173 7.87 21.09 -2.40
N LEU A 174 6.67 21.53 -1.99
CA LEU A 174 5.54 20.62 -1.74
C LEU A 174 5.19 19.81 -3.00
N CYS A 175 5.13 18.50 -2.84
CA CYS A 175 4.78 17.54 -3.88
C CYS A 175 3.47 16.82 -3.51
N SER A 176 2.71 16.33 -4.51
CA SER A 176 1.60 15.42 -4.26
C SER A 176 2.10 14.07 -3.77
N MET A 177 1.52 13.56 -2.69
CA MET A 177 1.78 12.19 -2.21
C MET A 177 1.04 11.14 -3.07
N GLY A 178 0.09 11.54 -3.91
CA GLY A 178 -0.53 10.71 -4.95
C GLY A 178 0.27 10.63 -6.25
N ASP A 179 1.38 11.40 -6.38
CA ASP A 179 2.20 11.40 -7.59
C ASP A 179 3.23 10.25 -7.57
N PRO A 180 3.25 9.35 -8.57
CA PRO A 180 4.24 8.28 -8.66
C PRO A 180 5.69 8.77 -8.76
N ASP A 181 5.94 9.96 -9.29
CA ASP A 181 7.28 10.53 -9.33
C ASP A 181 7.76 10.91 -7.92
N THR A 182 6.87 11.35 -7.03
CA THR A 182 7.18 11.61 -5.61
C THR A 182 7.58 10.32 -4.89
N LEU A 183 6.84 9.23 -5.12
CA LEU A 183 7.18 7.91 -4.58
C LEU A 183 8.54 7.42 -5.10
N ALA A 184 8.77 7.51 -6.42
CA ALA A 184 10.01 7.08 -7.05
C ALA A 184 11.22 7.84 -6.49
N ASP A 185 11.09 9.16 -6.34
CA ASP A 185 12.14 10.01 -5.78
C ASP A 185 12.45 9.65 -4.32
N PHE A 186 11.42 9.42 -3.49
CA PHE A 186 11.60 8.99 -2.11
C PHE A 186 12.33 7.63 -2.01
N VAL A 187 11.90 6.63 -2.77
CA VAL A 187 12.51 5.30 -2.76
C VAL A 187 13.96 5.37 -3.25
N SER A 188 14.21 6.08 -4.36
CA SER A 188 15.54 6.31 -4.90
C SER A 188 16.49 6.97 -3.86
N TRP A 189 16.01 8.06 -3.27
CA TRP A 189 16.75 8.81 -2.27
C TRP A 189 17.01 7.99 -0.99
N GLY A 190 16.01 7.23 -0.54
CA GLY A 190 16.12 6.39 0.64
C GLY A 190 17.12 5.25 0.48
N VAL A 191 17.12 4.59 -0.66
CA VAL A 191 18.09 3.53 -1.00
C VAL A 191 19.51 4.09 -1.12
N GLU A 192 19.68 5.31 -1.66
CA GLU A 192 20.97 5.94 -1.82
C GLU A 192 21.57 6.45 -0.48
N ASN A 193 20.74 7.08 0.36
CA ASN A 193 21.24 7.78 1.55
C ASN A 193 21.18 6.93 2.83
N TYR A 194 20.30 5.94 2.88
CA TYR A 194 20.09 5.07 4.05
C TYR A 194 20.09 3.57 3.68
N PRO A 195 21.08 3.10 2.90
CA PRO A 195 21.16 1.70 2.54
C PRO A 195 21.37 0.83 3.79
N ALA A 196 20.70 -0.32 3.85
CA ALA A 196 20.89 -1.30 4.91
C ALA A 196 20.95 -2.72 4.32
N GLU A 197 21.41 -3.68 5.10
CA GLU A 197 21.42 -5.08 4.69
C GLU A 197 19.99 -5.55 4.41
N ARG A 198 19.03 -5.10 5.23
CA ARG A 198 17.61 -5.38 5.09
C ARG A 198 16.84 -4.07 5.01
N MET A 199 15.95 -3.97 4.05
CA MET A 199 15.12 -2.79 3.89
C MET A 199 13.65 -3.16 3.74
N GLY A 200 12.77 -2.32 4.28
CA GLY A 200 11.32 -2.37 4.09
C GLY A 200 10.80 -1.06 3.51
N LEU A 201 9.61 -1.14 2.90
CA LEU A 201 8.84 0.03 2.46
C LEU A 201 7.42 -0.09 3.00
N VAL A 202 6.91 0.96 3.64
CA VAL A 202 5.54 1.03 4.17
C VAL A 202 4.82 2.19 3.52
N PHE A 203 3.61 1.93 3.02
CA PHE A 203 2.64 2.94 2.62
C PHE A 203 1.70 3.17 3.80
N TRP A 204 1.67 4.37 4.32
CA TRP A 204 0.86 4.76 5.46
C TRP A 204 -0.22 5.75 5.05
N ASN A 205 -1.48 5.36 5.14
CA ASN A 205 -2.68 6.18 4.90
C ASN A 205 -3.96 5.34 4.82
N HIS A 206 -5.05 5.91 4.28
CA HIS A 206 -6.19 5.15 3.77
C HIS A 206 -5.79 4.24 2.62
N GLY A 207 -6.45 3.08 2.55
CA GLY A 207 -6.34 2.11 1.47
C GLY A 207 -7.71 1.78 0.87
N SER A 208 -7.73 1.51 -0.43
CA SER A 208 -8.94 1.20 -1.21
C SER A 208 -8.75 -0.04 -2.10
N GLY A 209 -7.83 -0.90 -1.72
CA GLY A 209 -7.51 -2.12 -2.45
C GLY A 209 -7.03 -1.86 -3.87
N SER A 210 -7.41 -2.76 -4.78
CA SER A 210 -6.98 -2.70 -6.18
C SER A 210 -7.70 -1.65 -7.02
N ILE A 211 -8.73 -0.97 -6.49
CA ILE A 211 -9.56 -0.06 -7.27
C ILE A 211 -8.97 1.34 -7.32
N ASN A 212 -8.75 1.95 -6.15
CA ASN A 212 -8.23 3.32 -6.04
C ASN A 212 -6.84 3.39 -5.37
N GLY A 213 -6.27 2.25 -4.96
CA GLY A 213 -4.93 2.21 -4.39
C GLY A 213 -4.83 2.74 -2.96
N VAL A 214 -3.81 3.56 -2.68
CA VAL A 214 -3.40 4.00 -1.34
C VAL A 214 -2.82 5.41 -1.37
N CYS A 215 -2.66 6.04 -0.21
CA CYS A 215 -2.04 7.36 -0.05
C CYS A 215 -2.83 8.49 -0.71
N PHE A 216 -4.01 8.79 -0.14
CA PHE A 216 -4.89 9.86 -0.61
C PHE A 216 -4.43 11.20 -0.07
N ASP A 217 -4.02 12.10 -0.94
CA ASP A 217 -3.46 13.41 -0.61
C ASP A 217 -4.55 14.48 -0.46
N GLU A 218 -4.81 14.91 0.77
CA GLU A 218 -5.81 15.92 1.11
C GLU A 218 -5.50 17.29 0.49
N LEU A 219 -4.23 17.61 0.24
CA LEU A 219 -3.81 18.88 -0.36
C LEU A 219 -3.95 18.91 -1.89
N ASN A 220 -4.11 17.72 -2.50
CA ASN A 220 -4.17 17.56 -3.94
C ASN A 220 -5.45 16.83 -4.40
N ASP A 221 -6.63 17.33 -3.97
CA ASP A 221 -7.95 16.84 -4.37
C ASP A 221 -8.13 15.30 -4.13
N MET A 222 -7.53 14.77 -3.08
CA MET A 222 -7.51 13.33 -2.74
C MET A 222 -6.87 12.48 -3.84
N ASP A 223 -5.89 13.01 -4.58
CA ASP A 223 -5.05 12.24 -5.49
C ASP A 223 -4.37 11.08 -4.75
N SER A 224 -4.28 9.91 -5.38
CA SER A 224 -3.82 8.68 -4.73
C SER A 224 -2.99 7.82 -5.64
N LEU A 225 -2.13 7.00 -5.05
CA LEU A 225 -1.31 6.04 -5.80
C LEU A 225 -2.13 4.80 -6.16
N SER A 226 -2.49 4.66 -7.43
CA SER A 226 -3.02 3.40 -7.96
C SER A 226 -1.95 2.31 -7.95
N LEU A 227 -2.36 1.04 -7.98
CA LEU A 227 -1.41 -0.09 -8.06
C LEU A 227 -0.47 0.03 -9.28
N ARG A 228 -0.96 0.59 -10.37
CA ARG A 228 -0.18 0.80 -11.59
C ARG A 228 0.87 1.88 -11.42
N GLU A 229 0.55 2.95 -10.72
CA GLU A 229 1.49 4.02 -10.39
C GLU A 229 2.56 3.54 -9.43
N ILE A 230 2.21 2.72 -8.45
CA ILE A 230 3.17 2.06 -7.55
C ILE A 230 4.14 1.18 -8.36
N ASP A 231 3.63 0.35 -9.29
CA ASP A 231 4.49 -0.47 -10.16
C ASP A 231 5.41 0.40 -11.02
N GLY A 232 4.87 1.44 -11.64
CA GLY A 232 5.64 2.39 -12.45
C GLY A 232 6.75 3.08 -11.67
N ALA A 233 6.44 3.60 -10.48
CA ALA A 233 7.38 4.26 -9.59
C ALA A 233 8.52 3.31 -9.18
N LEU A 234 8.17 2.13 -8.65
CA LEU A 234 9.16 1.14 -8.23
C LEU A 234 9.98 0.57 -9.39
N ASN A 235 9.36 0.39 -10.57
CA ASN A 235 10.09 -0.06 -11.75
C ASN A 235 11.07 0.98 -12.28
N SER A 236 10.79 2.27 -12.13
CA SER A 236 11.69 3.35 -12.55
C SER A 236 13.01 3.36 -11.75
N VAL A 237 12.95 2.95 -10.48
CA VAL A 237 14.09 2.89 -9.56
C VAL A 237 14.67 1.48 -9.39
N TYR A 238 14.13 0.49 -10.12
CA TYR A 238 14.48 -0.93 -9.97
C TYR A 238 15.98 -1.22 -10.04
N ASP A 239 16.71 -0.57 -10.95
CA ASP A 239 18.14 -0.81 -11.16
C ASP A 239 19.02 -0.18 -10.06
N GLN A 240 18.47 0.76 -9.29
CA GLN A 240 19.14 1.33 -8.13
C GLN A 240 19.01 0.43 -6.88
N MET A 241 17.89 -0.30 -6.81
CA MET A 241 17.67 -1.31 -5.78
C MET A 241 18.47 -2.56 -6.13
N THR A 242 19.59 -2.80 -5.46
CA THR A 242 20.47 -3.97 -5.75
C THR A 242 19.90 -5.28 -5.22
N ASP A 243 18.89 -5.22 -4.33
CA ASP A 243 18.12 -6.36 -3.83
C ASP A 243 16.62 -6.02 -3.77
N LYS A 244 15.80 -6.99 -3.40
CA LYS A 244 14.41 -6.78 -3.02
C LYS A 244 14.34 -6.20 -1.62
N PHE A 245 13.30 -5.41 -1.35
CA PHE A 245 12.87 -5.17 0.02
C PHE A 245 12.55 -6.49 0.72
N GLU A 246 12.87 -6.60 2.00
CA GLU A 246 12.40 -7.73 2.81
C GLU A 246 10.88 -7.77 2.83
N PHE A 247 10.24 -6.61 2.95
CA PHE A 247 8.80 -6.48 2.80
C PHE A 247 8.40 -5.15 2.17
N ILE A 248 7.23 -5.15 1.53
CA ILE A 248 6.43 -3.96 1.27
C ILE A 248 5.17 -4.11 2.09
N GLY A 249 4.89 -3.12 2.93
CA GLY A 249 3.79 -3.08 3.85
C GLY A 249 2.79 -1.98 3.51
N PHE A 250 1.55 -2.21 3.89
CA PHE A 250 0.47 -1.24 3.77
C PHE A 250 -0.19 -1.11 5.14
N ASP A 251 0.16 -0.07 5.86
CA ASP A 251 -0.56 0.40 7.05
C ASP A 251 -1.76 1.19 6.54
N ALA A 252 -2.74 0.43 6.06
CA ALA A 252 -3.85 0.92 5.26
C ALA A 252 -4.89 -0.18 5.02
N CYS A 253 -6.17 0.21 5.00
CA CYS A 253 -7.30 -0.69 4.76
C CYS A 253 -7.21 -1.45 3.42
N LEU A 254 -7.66 -2.71 3.38
CA LEU A 254 -8.03 -3.45 2.16
C LEU A 254 -6.90 -3.78 1.17
N MET A 255 -5.63 -3.57 1.54
CA MET A 255 -4.53 -3.71 0.59
C MET A 255 -4.03 -5.15 0.41
N SER A 256 -4.47 -6.12 1.25
CA SER A 256 -4.08 -7.54 1.08
C SER A 256 -4.89 -8.20 -0.04
N THR A 257 -4.67 -7.76 -1.26
CA THR A 257 -5.31 -8.32 -2.46
C THR A 257 -4.31 -9.07 -3.33
N LEU A 258 -4.83 -9.98 -4.17
CA LEU A 258 -4.01 -10.71 -5.12
C LEU A 258 -3.36 -9.78 -6.16
N GLU A 259 -4.08 -8.73 -6.54
CA GLU A 259 -3.62 -7.70 -7.47
C GLU A 259 -2.46 -6.90 -6.87
N THR A 260 -2.59 -6.47 -5.60
CA THR A 260 -1.51 -5.78 -4.88
C THR A 260 -0.27 -6.67 -4.78
N ALA A 261 -0.44 -7.92 -4.33
CA ALA A 261 0.65 -8.89 -4.27
C ALA A 261 1.34 -9.07 -5.62
N ASN A 262 0.55 -9.15 -6.71
CA ASN A 262 1.08 -9.31 -8.06
C ASN A 262 1.96 -8.14 -8.53
N ILE A 263 1.55 -6.92 -8.19
CA ILE A 263 2.28 -5.70 -8.56
C ILE A 263 3.61 -5.60 -7.80
N ILE A 264 3.62 -5.89 -6.49
CA ILE A 264 4.81 -5.70 -5.66
C ILE A 264 5.79 -6.90 -5.66
N ALA A 265 5.39 -8.06 -6.19
CA ALA A 265 6.22 -9.28 -6.19
C ALA A 265 7.63 -9.14 -6.81
N PRO A 266 7.88 -8.30 -7.83
CA PRO A 266 9.24 -8.04 -8.33
C PRO A 266 10.13 -7.31 -7.33
N TYR A 267 9.55 -6.54 -6.39
CA TYR A 267 10.25 -5.56 -5.55
C TYR A 267 10.46 -6.03 -4.11
N ALA A 268 9.64 -6.95 -3.60
CA ALA A 268 9.70 -7.42 -2.22
C ALA A 268 9.69 -8.95 -2.12
N ARG A 269 10.11 -9.45 -0.93
CA ARG A 269 9.99 -10.87 -0.56
C ARG A 269 8.64 -11.17 0.06
N TYR A 270 8.15 -10.26 0.89
CA TYR A 270 6.87 -10.38 1.61
C TYR A 270 6.00 -9.16 1.39
N MET A 271 4.68 -9.36 1.47
CA MET A 271 3.70 -8.30 1.60
C MET A 271 3.07 -8.37 2.99
N PHE A 272 2.97 -7.22 3.68
CA PHE A 272 2.29 -7.05 4.96
C PHE A 272 1.07 -6.17 4.71
N ALA A 273 -0.14 -6.67 4.93
CA ALA A 273 -1.35 -5.91 4.67
C ALA A 273 -2.59 -6.56 5.29
N SER A 274 -3.67 -5.81 5.41
CA SER A 274 -4.98 -6.28 5.85
C SER A 274 -5.91 -6.58 4.67
N GLU A 275 -6.73 -7.64 4.78
CA GLU A 275 -7.82 -7.93 3.83
C GLU A 275 -9.06 -7.08 4.09
N GLU A 276 -9.23 -6.60 5.33
CA GLU A 276 -10.35 -5.78 5.78
C GLU A 276 -9.88 -4.34 6.08
N THR A 277 -10.78 -3.54 6.66
CA THR A 277 -10.42 -2.23 7.19
C THR A 277 -9.54 -2.39 8.43
N GLU A 278 -8.54 -1.54 8.55
CA GLU A 278 -7.70 -1.47 9.74
C GLU A 278 -8.33 -0.52 10.77
N PRO A 279 -8.31 -0.86 12.07
CA PRO A 279 -8.65 0.07 13.14
C PRO A 279 -7.75 1.31 13.14
N GLY A 280 -8.28 2.43 13.64
CA GLY A 280 -7.58 3.72 13.62
C GLY A 280 -6.25 3.79 14.40
N GLY A 281 -5.93 2.75 15.20
CA GLY A 281 -4.63 2.64 15.86
C GLY A 281 -3.50 2.11 14.94
N GLY A 282 -3.82 1.60 13.74
CA GLY A 282 -2.82 1.12 12.78
C GLY A 282 -1.85 0.07 13.33
N TRP A 283 -0.62 0.14 12.87
CA TRP A 283 0.46 -0.74 13.31
C TRP A 283 1.09 -0.22 14.61
N ASN A 284 1.70 -1.11 15.41
CA ASN A 284 2.48 -0.72 16.57
C ASN A 284 3.96 -0.54 16.20
N TYR A 285 4.37 0.68 15.93
CA TYR A 285 5.75 0.99 15.54
C TYR A 285 6.74 0.84 16.70
N ALA A 286 6.28 0.92 17.96
CA ALA A 286 7.13 0.68 19.11
C ALA A 286 7.62 -0.78 19.14
N ASP A 287 6.72 -1.74 18.92
CA ASP A 287 7.05 -3.16 18.91
C ASP A 287 7.96 -3.52 17.70
N ILE A 288 7.76 -2.89 16.54
CA ILE A 288 8.63 -3.05 15.37
C ILE A 288 10.07 -2.63 15.70
N MET A 289 10.23 -1.44 16.28
CA MET A 289 11.54 -0.90 16.64
C MET A 289 12.22 -1.72 17.75
N GLU A 290 11.48 -2.14 18.77
CA GLU A 290 12.00 -2.98 19.85
C GLU A 290 12.46 -4.34 19.30
N PHE A 291 11.60 -5.02 18.52
CA PHE A 291 11.92 -6.33 17.96
C PHE A 291 13.18 -6.29 17.07
N LEU A 292 13.26 -5.33 16.15
CA LEU A 292 14.41 -5.23 15.24
C LEU A 292 15.68 -4.80 15.98
N SER A 293 15.58 -3.98 17.03
CA SER A 293 16.74 -3.58 17.84
C SER A 293 17.30 -4.76 18.64
N GLU A 294 16.42 -5.67 19.09
CA GLU A 294 16.84 -6.90 19.79
C GLU A 294 17.26 -8.00 18.81
N ASN A 295 16.75 -7.98 17.57
CA ASN A 295 16.96 -9.01 16.55
C ASN A 295 17.39 -8.40 15.20
N PRO A 296 18.54 -7.72 15.10
CA PRO A 296 18.94 -7.01 13.88
C PRO A 296 19.16 -7.94 12.68
N GLU A 297 19.33 -9.24 12.92
CA GLU A 297 19.49 -10.28 11.89
C GLU A 297 18.15 -10.92 11.46
N ALA A 298 17.02 -10.51 12.06
CA ALA A 298 15.71 -11.04 11.68
C ALA A 298 15.42 -10.74 10.20
N ASP A 299 14.85 -11.69 9.49
CA ASP A 299 14.37 -11.50 8.12
C ASP A 299 12.91 -11.01 8.09
N GLY A 300 12.39 -10.74 6.88
CA GLY A 300 11.02 -10.26 6.71
C GLY A 300 9.96 -11.25 7.20
N ALA A 301 10.21 -12.57 7.19
CA ALA A 301 9.27 -13.56 7.70
C ALA A 301 9.18 -13.49 9.24
N GLN A 302 10.32 -13.35 9.91
CA GLN A 302 10.39 -13.26 11.37
C GLN A 302 9.77 -11.94 11.87
N LEU A 303 10.04 -10.84 11.17
CA LEU A 303 9.38 -9.55 11.44
C LEU A 303 7.87 -9.67 11.23
N GLY A 304 7.43 -10.29 10.14
CA GLY A 304 6.02 -10.46 9.83
C GLY A 304 5.28 -11.32 10.87
N GLU A 305 5.89 -12.39 11.37
CA GLU A 305 5.30 -13.20 12.45
C GLU A 305 5.11 -12.37 13.72
N MET A 306 6.10 -11.57 14.10
CA MET A 306 5.99 -10.64 15.22
C MET A 306 4.90 -9.61 14.96
N GLN A 307 4.90 -9.00 13.77
CA GLN A 307 3.93 -7.95 13.42
C GLN A 307 2.47 -8.44 13.47
N CYS A 308 2.18 -9.66 13.02
CA CYS A 308 0.84 -10.24 13.16
C CYS A 308 0.38 -10.33 14.62
N GLN A 309 1.29 -10.69 15.53
CA GLN A 309 0.97 -10.81 16.95
C GLN A 309 0.81 -9.43 17.60
N SER A 310 1.73 -8.53 17.29
CA SER A 310 1.72 -7.15 17.78
C SER A 310 0.47 -6.40 17.34
N TYR A 311 0.16 -6.41 16.04
CA TYR A 311 -1.04 -5.78 15.47
C TYR A 311 -2.33 -6.26 16.15
N TYR A 312 -2.51 -7.57 16.29
CA TYR A 312 -3.68 -8.12 16.97
C TYR A 312 -3.77 -7.68 18.44
N GLN A 313 -2.64 -7.67 19.16
CA GLN A 313 -2.61 -7.22 20.55
C GLN A 313 -2.90 -5.72 20.66
N HIS A 314 -2.33 -4.93 19.75
CA HIS A 314 -2.56 -3.49 19.68
C HIS A 314 -4.04 -3.16 19.45
N CYS A 315 -4.71 -3.88 18.54
CA CYS A 315 -6.16 -3.74 18.31
C CYS A 315 -6.97 -4.09 19.58
N ILE A 316 -6.58 -5.14 20.32
CA ILE A 316 -7.22 -5.49 21.62
C ILE A 316 -7.06 -4.34 22.61
N ASP A 317 -5.87 -3.80 22.74
CA ASP A 317 -5.53 -2.78 23.73
C ASP A 317 -6.25 -1.46 23.45
N ASN A 318 -6.48 -1.17 22.16
CA ASN A 318 -7.26 -0.02 21.68
C ASN A 318 -8.78 -0.25 21.69
N GLY A 319 -9.26 -1.46 21.99
CA GLY A 319 -10.67 -1.78 22.14
C GLY A 319 -11.37 -2.23 20.86
N ASP A 320 -10.64 -2.48 19.78
CA ASP A 320 -11.13 -2.87 18.46
C ASP A 320 -10.65 -4.27 18.00
N PRO A 321 -10.90 -5.35 18.80
CA PRO A 321 -10.41 -6.69 18.44
C PRO A 321 -11.25 -7.39 17.35
N ASP A 322 -12.46 -6.90 17.10
CA ASP A 322 -13.43 -7.58 16.23
C ASP A 322 -13.27 -7.12 14.78
N GLY A 323 -13.08 -8.08 13.87
CA GLY A 323 -12.98 -7.82 12.42
C GLY A 323 -11.58 -7.42 11.94
N THR A 324 -10.58 -7.41 12.80
CA THR A 324 -9.20 -7.18 12.41
C THR A 324 -8.63 -8.35 11.63
N THR A 325 -7.97 -8.06 10.53
CA THR A 325 -7.18 -9.01 9.74
C THR A 325 -5.79 -8.43 9.48
N PHE A 326 -4.80 -9.32 9.43
CA PHE A 326 -3.46 -8.97 9.01
C PHE A 326 -2.78 -10.18 8.41
N ALA A 327 -2.24 -10.03 7.21
CA ALA A 327 -1.66 -11.14 6.46
C ALA A 327 -0.22 -10.86 6.04
N ILE A 328 0.62 -11.89 6.18
CA ILE A 328 1.97 -11.92 5.63
C ILE A 328 1.98 -12.85 4.43
N THR A 329 2.12 -12.27 3.25
CA THR A 329 2.12 -13.02 1.99
C THR A 329 3.56 -13.28 1.52
N ASP A 330 3.95 -14.55 1.42
CA ASP A 330 5.21 -14.95 0.77
C ASP A 330 5.08 -14.80 -0.76
N LEU A 331 5.64 -13.73 -1.29
CA LEU A 331 5.56 -13.38 -2.71
C LEU A 331 6.30 -14.37 -3.62
N SER A 332 7.17 -15.22 -3.07
CA SER A 332 7.82 -16.30 -3.84
C SER A 332 6.86 -17.41 -4.26
N LYS A 333 5.68 -17.51 -3.65
CA LYS A 333 4.64 -18.49 -3.94
C LYS A 333 3.54 -17.98 -4.86
N LEU A 334 3.58 -16.69 -5.18
CA LEU A 334 2.50 -16.04 -5.88
C LEU A 334 2.27 -16.59 -7.30
N ASP A 335 3.34 -16.88 -8.04
CA ASP A 335 3.19 -17.37 -9.41
C ASP A 335 2.51 -18.74 -9.45
N ASP A 336 2.84 -19.63 -8.51
CA ASP A 336 2.18 -20.94 -8.37
C ASP A 336 0.69 -20.76 -8.00
N LEU A 337 0.38 -19.78 -7.14
CA LEU A 337 -1.00 -19.44 -6.77
C LEU A 337 -1.78 -18.92 -7.97
N LEU A 338 -1.23 -17.99 -8.76
CA LEU A 338 -1.88 -17.43 -9.94
C LEU A 338 -2.16 -18.51 -11.01
N VAL A 339 -1.22 -19.42 -11.21
CA VAL A 339 -1.42 -20.57 -12.13
C VAL A 339 -2.53 -21.47 -11.65
N SER A 340 -2.55 -21.81 -10.34
CA SER A 340 -3.59 -22.66 -9.74
C SER A 340 -4.96 -21.99 -9.77
N PHE A 341 -5.01 -20.69 -9.49
CA PHE A 341 -6.25 -19.89 -9.54
C PHE A 341 -6.83 -19.88 -10.97
N ASN A 342 -5.98 -19.62 -11.99
CA ASN A 342 -6.41 -19.63 -13.38
C ASN A 342 -6.91 -21.03 -13.81
N GLN A 343 -6.24 -22.10 -13.40
CA GLN A 343 -6.70 -23.45 -13.71
C GLN A 343 -8.08 -23.75 -13.08
N THR A 344 -8.26 -23.41 -11.81
CA THR A 344 -9.55 -23.59 -11.12
C THR A 344 -10.66 -22.79 -11.81
N ALA A 345 -10.38 -21.54 -12.21
CA ALA A 345 -11.35 -20.72 -12.92
C ALA A 345 -11.78 -21.35 -14.27
N GLN A 346 -10.84 -21.94 -15.01
CA GLN A 346 -11.14 -22.65 -16.24
C GLN A 346 -11.99 -23.91 -16.01
N GLU A 347 -11.62 -24.72 -15.02
CA GLU A 347 -12.39 -25.91 -14.66
C GLU A 347 -13.83 -25.53 -14.26
N MET A 348 -14.02 -24.46 -13.51
CA MET A 348 -15.36 -23.95 -13.15
C MET A 348 -16.16 -23.53 -14.38
N TYR A 349 -15.52 -22.86 -15.35
CA TYR A 349 -16.18 -22.44 -16.59
C TYR A 349 -16.62 -23.62 -17.47
N GLU A 350 -15.88 -24.74 -17.48
CA GLU A 350 -16.25 -25.94 -18.24
C GLU A 350 -17.44 -26.71 -17.64
N TYR A 351 -17.79 -26.46 -16.37
CA TYR A 351 -18.91 -27.09 -15.69
C TYR A 351 -20.26 -26.34 -15.86
N GLU A 352 -20.27 -25.16 -16.46
CA GLU A 352 -21.50 -24.40 -16.82
C GLU A 352 -22.06 -24.80 -18.19
#